data_297426d6a815e1e3481c7aa9697134a2
#
_entry.id   297426d6a815e1e3481c7aa9697134a2
#
_cell.length_a   1.000
_cell.length_b   1.000
_cell.length_c   1.000
_cell.angle_alpha   90.00
_cell.angle_beta   90.00
_cell.angle_gamma   90.00
#
_symmetry.space_group_name_H-M   'P 1'
#
loop_
_entity.id
_entity.type
_entity.pdbx_description
1 polymer ?
#
loop_
_entity_poly.entity_id
_entity_poly.type
_entity_poly.pdbx_seq_one_letter_code
_entity_poly.pdbx_strand_id
1 'polypeptide(L)'
;MDTRKRQLALQRSARAHVPAPRHGLQAAGAVLPRATAQPVSPVCVPGPGQRCEHPLVDRTLNALLHDYEQTVRGRFEAIEDVLRTLSARQHDRDFVEQAQALARQRLDIEWPLAALENAWVAGVDMAALHAHAMFATIERCVRLAAQDRAPWMRRLPVQAEALQACGVHTLDVSPCADGRLQGLLPFVLRTAPADMVSVKAYAGALFDVELDVAEWTQRELERLCGLLPAAQALDYLKVAVYHFSSSHPRHEGCAAHGSHDERAVTAAIDRLHALRAAVDNLYGVGAAPLVMLLGMDTDLDALRIHLPDAQGRLHADRFLDAAALYRETLGLDAPTAQRHLAAAVDAHVRDLGGVLTRVPGHDGLARLALLWLQANMSQIEYVIQHHEGRYAVIGHDEAFVCVGDALPPLQLRNLYYHAHLDTVEEGAADLDVGVKIFTALNLRRGLALPVLVHFTYSSRVPGARQ
;
A
#
# COMPACT_ATOMS: atom_id res chain seq x y z
N MET A 1 30.10 -9.14 4.51
CA MET A 1 29.72 -8.78 5.89
C MET A 1 28.88 -9.91 6.46
N ASP A 2 29.21 -10.39 7.66
CA ASP A 2 28.78 -11.69 8.19
C ASP A 2 27.27 -11.74 8.50
N THR A 3 26.53 -12.61 7.83
CA THR A 3 25.08 -12.86 7.95
C THR A 3 24.66 -13.14 9.41
N ARG A 4 25.56 -13.74 10.21
CA ARG A 4 25.33 -13.95 11.66
C ARG A 4 25.24 -12.65 12.47
N LYS A 5 25.95 -11.60 12.06
CA LYS A 5 25.86 -10.29 12.74
C LYS A 5 24.55 -9.57 12.43
N ARG A 6 23.99 -9.75 11.23
CA ARG A 6 22.67 -9.20 10.85
C ARG A 6 21.53 -9.87 11.64
N GLN A 7 21.54 -11.20 11.77
CA GLN A 7 20.54 -11.92 12.56
C GLN A 7 20.54 -11.53 14.04
N LEU A 8 21.73 -11.29 14.62
CA LEU A 8 21.86 -10.83 16.00
C LEU A 8 21.37 -9.38 16.20
N ALA A 9 21.52 -8.52 15.23
CA ALA A 9 21.03 -7.14 15.28
C ALA A 9 19.49 -7.09 15.21
N LEU A 10 18.88 -7.88 14.33
CA LEU A 10 17.42 -8.01 14.21
C LEU A 10 16.78 -8.66 15.46
N GLN A 11 17.45 -9.67 16.05
CA GLN A 11 16.97 -10.29 17.29
C GLN A 11 17.12 -9.37 18.52
N ARG A 12 18.11 -8.49 18.54
CA ARG A 12 18.28 -7.49 19.62
C ARG A 12 17.26 -6.36 19.53
N SER A 13 16.88 -5.92 18.33
CA SER A 13 15.81 -4.93 18.12
C SER A 13 14.45 -5.45 18.58
N ALA A 14 14.18 -6.76 18.44
CA ALA A 14 12.94 -7.38 18.88
C ALA A 14 12.86 -7.65 20.41
N ARG A 15 13.97 -7.48 21.15
CA ARG A 15 14.05 -7.76 22.59
C ARG A 15 14.27 -6.57 23.50
N ALA A 16 14.31 -5.34 22.96
CA ALA A 16 14.42 -4.16 23.80
C ALA A 16 13.10 -3.87 24.51
N HIS A 17 12.91 -4.50 25.68
CA HIS A 17 11.93 -4.11 26.68
C HIS A 17 12.40 -2.78 27.29
N VAL A 18 11.70 -1.71 27.01
CA VAL A 18 11.80 -0.45 27.75
C VAL A 18 10.62 -0.41 28.72
N PRO A 19 10.84 -0.22 30.03
CA PRO A 19 9.76 -0.09 30.99
C PRO A 19 9.05 1.25 30.80
N ALA A 20 7.72 1.24 30.81
CA ALA A 20 6.87 2.42 30.70
C ALA A 20 7.03 3.38 31.88
N PRO A 21 7.17 4.68 31.68
CA PRO A 21 6.96 5.65 32.74
C PRO A 21 5.46 5.92 32.93
N ARG A 22 4.97 5.66 34.12
CA ARG A 22 3.66 6.14 34.58
C ARG A 22 3.78 7.64 34.90
N HIS A 23 3.14 8.47 34.12
CA HIS A 23 2.67 9.79 34.61
C HIS A 23 1.41 10.17 33.84
N GLY A 24 0.32 10.28 34.61
CA GLY A 24 -0.93 10.83 34.12
C GLY A 24 -0.78 12.34 33.92
N LEU A 25 -1.24 12.78 32.78
CA LEU A 25 -1.55 14.19 32.53
C LEU A 25 -2.99 14.28 32.02
N GLN A 26 -3.82 14.91 32.84
CA GLN A 26 -5.17 15.31 32.47
C GLN A 26 -5.09 16.28 31.28
N ALA A 27 -5.77 15.93 30.21
CA ALA A 27 -5.92 16.81 29.06
C ALA A 27 -6.87 17.95 29.42
N ALA A 28 -6.32 19.15 29.55
CA ALA A 28 -7.10 20.38 29.52
C ALA A 28 -7.49 20.66 28.06
N GLY A 29 -8.77 20.51 27.74
CA GLY A 29 -9.31 20.82 26.43
C GLY A 29 -9.22 22.32 26.15
N ALA A 30 -8.30 22.71 25.28
CA ALA A 30 -8.32 24.04 24.67
C ALA A 30 -9.35 24.04 23.53
N VAL A 31 -10.50 24.64 23.78
CA VAL A 31 -11.50 24.97 22.76
C VAL A 31 -10.93 26.10 21.92
N LEU A 32 -10.46 25.76 20.71
CA LEU A 32 -10.12 26.76 19.69
C LEU A 32 -11.39 27.53 19.26
N PRO A 33 -11.34 28.86 19.07
CA PRO A 33 -12.47 29.63 18.63
C PRO A 33 -12.84 29.18 17.19
N ARG A 34 -14.03 28.63 17.04
CA ARG A 34 -14.66 28.37 15.74
C ARG A 34 -14.74 29.68 14.97
N ALA A 35 -14.05 29.76 13.84
CA ALA A 35 -14.35 30.77 12.85
C ALA A 35 -15.81 30.56 12.45
N THR A 36 -16.63 31.60 12.65
CA THR A 36 -18.04 31.64 12.23
C THR A 36 -18.09 31.72 10.71
N ALA A 37 -17.89 30.57 10.04
CA ALA A 37 -18.27 30.45 8.64
C ALA A 37 -19.80 30.55 8.56
N GLN A 38 -20.30 31.43 7.72
CA GLN A 38 -21.73 31.47 7.41
C GLN A 38 -22.14 30.06 6.97
N PRO A 39 -23.29 29.54 7.43
CA PRO A 39 -23.76 28.23 7.03
C PRO A 39 -24.01 28.24 5.51
N VAL A 40 -23.15 27.58 4.77
CA VAL A 40 -23.38 27.31 3.36
C VAL A 40 -24.50 26.28 3.31
N SER A 41 -25.62 26.64 2.70
CA SER A 41 -26.73 25.70 2.53
C SER A 41 -26.25 24.48 1.74
N PRO A 42 -26.52 23.26 2.20
CA PRO A 42 -26.10 22.07 1.49
C PRO A 42 -26.74 22.05 0.10
N VAL A 43 -25.90 21.87 -0.93
CA VAL A 43 -26.34 21.79 -2.34
C VAL A 43 -27.08 20.48 -2.61
N CYS A 44 -26.82 19.45 -1.80
CA CYS A 44 -27.49 18.17 -1.88
C CYS A 44 -28.31 17.92 -0.61
N VAL A 45 -29.63 17.84 -0.77
CA VAL A 45 -30.55 17.37 0.27
C VAL A 45 -31.01 15.98 -0.15
N PRO A 46 -30.52 14.91 0.49
CA PRO A 46 -30.92 13.55 0.11
C PRO A 46 -32.40 13.34 0.40
N GLY A 47 -33.14 12.81 -0.58
CA GLY A 47 -34.48 12.28 -0.36
C GLY A 47 -34.46 11.02 0.53
N PRO A 48 -35.62 10.54 1.00
CA PRO A 48 -35.70 9.31 1.78
C PRO A 48 -35.04 8.13 1.03
N GLY A 49 -34.00 7.55 1.60
CA GLY A 49 -33.24 6.44 1.00
C GLY A 49 -32.23 6.83 -0.10
N GLN A 50 -32.08 8.12 -0.39
CA GLN A 50 -31.03 8.62 -1.29
C GLN A 50 -29.84 9.14 -0.48
N ARG A 51 -28.64 8.90 -0.99
CA ARG A 51 -27.38 9.43 -0.45
C ARG A 51 -26.81 10.46 -1.40
N CYS A 52 -26.28 11.56 -0.85
CA CYS A 52 -25.50 12.51 -1.65
C CYS A 52 -24.16 11.88 -2.05
N GLU A 53 -23.82 12.00 -3.31
CA GLU A 53 -22.49 11.68 -3.80
C GLU A 53 -21.53 12.84 -3.50
N HIS A 54 -20.27 12.53 -3.23
CA HIS A 54 -19.29 13.55 -2.93
C HIS A 54 -19.02 14.46 -4.15
N PRO A 55 -18.95 15.81 -3.98
CA PRO A 55 -18.87 16.76 -5.11
C PRO A 55 -17.58 16.67 -5.93
N LEU A 56 -16.50 16.07 -5.40
CA LEU A 56 -15.21 15.94 -6.08
C LEU A 56 -14.98 14.55 -6.70
N VAL A 57 -16.03 13.72 -6.82
CA VAL A 57 -15.88 12.39 -7.37
C VAL A 57 -15.60 12.42 -8.88
N ASP A 58 -14.56 11.70 -9.32
CA ASP A 58 -14.36 11.37 -10.73
C ASP A 58 -15.11 10.08 -11.08
N ARG A 59 -16.38 10.22 -11.47
CA ARG A 59 -17.25 9.09 -11.83
C ARG A 59 -16.68 8.25 -12.97
N THR A 60 -16.06 8.90 -13.95
CA THR A 60 -15.52 8.21 -15.12
C THR A 60 -14.34 7.33 -14.73
N LEU A 61 -13.42 7.86 -13.93
CA LEU A 61 -12.29 7.09 -13.44
C LEU A 61 -12.75 5.97 -12.49
N ASN A 62 -13.70 6.26 -11.58
CA ASN A 62 -14.25 5.24 -10.68
C ASN A 62 -14.91 4.09 -11.46
N ALA A 63 -15.67 4.37 -12.52
CA ALA A 63 -16.25 3.34 -13.37
C ALA A 63 -15.18 2.47 -14.05
N LEU A 64 -14.12 3.08 -14.60
CA LEU A 64 -13.02 2.34 -15.22
C LEU A 64 -12.24 1.48 -14.23
N LEU A 65 -12.05 1.99 -13.01
CA LEU A 65 -11.38 1.23 -11.95
C LEU A 65 -12.26 0.08 -11.46
N HIS A 66 -13.57 0.29 -11.39
CA HIS A 66 -14.51 -0.77 -11.04
C HIS A 66 -14.51 -1.90 -12.08
N ASP A 67 -14.58 -1.56 -13.38
CA ASP A 67 -14.49 -2.55 -14.45
C ASP A 67 -13.17 -3.34 -14.40
N TYR A 68 -12.06 -2.66 -14.09
CA TYR A 68 -10.78 -3.31 -13.90
C TYR A 68 -10.80 -4.25 -12.69
N GLU A 69 -11.28 -3.79 -11.55
CA GLU A 69 -11.39 -4.60 -10.32
C GLU A 69 -12.26 -5.84 -10.55
N GLN A 70 -13.43 -5.70 -11.18
CA GLN A 70 -14.31 -6.82 -11.52
C GLN A 70 -13.63 -7.80 -12.46
N THR A 71 -12.86 -7.32 -13.44
CA THR A 71 -12.09 -8.18 -14.34
C THR A 71 -11.03 -8.97 -13.58
N VAL A 72 -10.29 -8.33 -12.68
CA VAL A 72 -9.27 -9.00 -11.85
C VAL A 72 -9.93 -10.02 -10.92
N ARG A 73 -11.00 -9.61 -10.23
CA ARG A 73 -11.78 -10.45 -9.33
C ARG A 73 -12.28 -11.72 -10.03
N GLY A 74 -12.91 -11.58 -11.19
CA GLY A 74 -13.40 -12.73 -11.97
C GLY A 74 -12.32 -13.75 -12.34
N ARG A 75 -11.05 -13.31 -12.47
CA ARG A 75 -9.93 -14.23 -12.68
C ARG A 75 -9.62 -15.07 -11.43
N PHE A 76 -9.71 -14.48 -10.25
CA PHE A 76 -9.51 -15.21 -8.99
C PHE A 76 -10.67 -16.14 -8.69
N GLU A 77 -11.91 -15.71 -8.91
CA GLU A 77 -13.09 -16.55 -8.74
C GLU A 77 -13.05 -17.79 -9.66
N ALA A 78 -12.51 -17.65 -10.88
CA ALA A 78 -12.32 -18.78 -11.78
C ALA A 78 -11.38 -19.85 -11.22
N ILE A 79 -10.43 -19.49 -10.35
CA ILE A 79 -9.52 -20.47 -9.71
C ILE A 79 -10.32 -21.42 -8.83
N GLU A 80 -11.25 -20.91 -8.03
CA GLU A 80 -12.09 -21.73 -7.16
C GLU A 80 -12.89 -22.74 -7.94
N ASP A 81 -13.56 -22.32 -9.03
CA ASP A 81 -14.35 -23.20 -9.87
C ASP A 81 -13.53 -24.31 -10.51
N VAL A 82 -12.33 -23.97 -11.00
CA VAL A 82 -11.39 -24.93 -11.57
C VAL A 82 -10.95 -25.93 -10.53
N LEU A 83 -10.51 -25.48 -9.36
CA LEU A 83 -10.04 -26.36 -8.30
C LEU A 83 -11.16 -27.28 -7.77
N ARG A 84 -12.38 -26.79 -7.64
CA ARG A 84 -13.55 -27.60 -7.27
C ARG A 84 -13.80 -28.71 -8.30
N THR A 85 -13.68 -28.38 -9.58
CA THR A 85 -13.82 -29.37 -10.67
C THR A 85 -12.71 -30.40 -10.59
N LEU A 86 -11.45 -30.01 -10.37
CA LEU A 86 -10.31 -30.92 -10.24
C LEU A 86 -10.45 -31.83 -9.03
N SER A 87 -10.86 -31.30 -7.89
CA SER A 87 -11.09 -32.10 -6.68
C SER A 87 -12.09 -33.22 -6.92
N ALA A 88 -13.17 -32.95 -7.65
CA ALA A 88 -14.18 -33.95 -7.97
C ALA A 88 -13.69 -35.04 -8.94
N ARG A 89 -12.64 -34.75 -9.71
CA ARG A 89 -12.13 -35.65 -10.77
C ARG A 89 -10.75 -36.23 -10.51
N GLN A 90 -10.18 -36.01 -9.35
CA GLN A 90 -8.79 -36.37 -9.03
C GLN A 90 -8.46 -37.86 -9.15
N HIS A 91 -9.46 -38.73 -9.26
CA HIS A 91 -9.30 -40.17 -9.41
C HIS A 91 -9.59 -40.67 -10.85
N ASP A 92 -9.88 -39.77 -11.79
CA ASP A 92 -10.11 -40.12 -13.18
C ASP A 92 -8.79 -40.58 -13.84
N ARG A 93 -8.87 -41.54 -14.76
CA ARG A 93 -7.68 -42.09 -15.41
C ARG A 93 -6.90 -41.07 -16.23
N ASP A 94 -7.59 -40.11 -16.80
CA ASP A 94 -7.07 -39.05 -17.66
C ASP A 94 -6.99 -37.72 -16.91
N PHE A 95 -6.94 -37.77 -15.57
CA PHE A 95 -6.96 -36.60 -14.70
C PHE A 95 -5.91 -35.57 -15.07
N VAL A 96 -4.64 -35.97 -15.28
CA VAL A 96 -3.53 -35.06 -15.58
C VAL A 96 -3.81 -34.28 -16.88
N GLU A 97 -4.27 -34.94 -17.90
CA GLU A 97 -4.58 -34.32 -19.19
C GLU A 97 -5.77 -33.35 -19.06
N GLN A 98 -6.83 -33.79 -18.41
CA GLN A 98 -8.02 -32.96 -18.16
C GLN A 98 -7.68 -31.75 -17.27
N ALA A 99 -6.85 -31.92 -16.26
CA ALA A 99 -6.41 -30.82 -15.37
C ALA A 99 -5.63 -29.75 -16.14
N GLN A 100 -4.69 -30.18 -16.99
CA GLN A 100 -3.93 -29.22 -17.82
C GLN A 100 -4.83 -28.53 -18.86
N ALA A 101 -5.74 -29.26 -19.48
CA ALA A 101 -6.68 -28.68 -20.44
C ALA A 101 -7.58 -27.62 -19.78
N LEU A 102 -8.11 -27.92 -18.58
CA LEU A 102 -8.95 -27.00 -17.82
C LEU A 102 -8.18 -25.75 -17.36
N ALA A 103 -6.93 -25.91 -16.90
CA ALA A 103 -6.07 -24.82 -16.52
C ALA A 103 -5.80 -23.86 -17.68
N ARG A 104 -5.42 -24.41 -18.85
CA ARG A 104 -5.19 -23.57 -20.04
C ARG A 104 -6.46 -22.86 -20.50
N GLN A 105 -7.59 -23.57 -20.51
CA GLN A 105 -8.85 -23.02 -21.01
C GLN A 105 -9.43 -21.93 -20.09
N ARG A 106 -9.41 -22.16 -18.77
CA ARG A 106 -10.13 -21.33 -17.81
C ARG A 106 -9.25 -20.29 -17.11
N LEU A 107 -7.98 -20.64 -16.88
CA LEU A 107 -7.04 -19.79 -16.13
C LEU A 107 -5.89 -19.26 -16.99
N ASP A 108 -5.68 -19.85 -18.19
CA ASP A 108 -4.54 -19.58 -19.07
C ASP A 108 -3.18 -19.77 -18.35
N ILE A 109 -3.08 -20.86 -17.61
CA ILE A 109 -1.88 -21.33 -16.91
C ILE A 109 -1.62 -22.80 -17.22
N GLU A 110 -0.46 -23.30 -16.78
CA GLU A 110 -0.15 -24.72 -16.73
C GLU A 110 0.13 -25.15 -15.29
N TRP A 111 -0.42 -26.29 -14.88
CA TRP A 111 -0.11 -26.83 -13.57
C TRP A 111 1.28 -27.46 -13.55
N PRO A 112 2.00 -27.37 -12.40
CA PRO A 112 3.21 -28.15 -12.20
C PRO A 112 2.90 -29.65 -12.29
N LEU A 113 3.56 -30.39 -13.17
CA LEU A 113 3.35 -31.81 -13.32
C LEU A 113 3.53 -32.59 -12.02
N ALA A 114 4.53 -32.22 -11.23
CA ALA A 114 4.79 -32.84 -9.92
C ALA A 114 3.60 -32.77 -8.96
N ALA A 115 2.74 -31.76 -9.07
CA ALA A 115 1.52 -31.64 -8.27
C ALA A 115 0.38 -32.56 -8.74
N LEU A 116 0.44 -33.05 -9.97
CA LEU A 116 -0.60 -33.88 -10.63
C LEU A 116 -0.25 -35.37 -10.78
N GLU A 117 1.04 -35.69 -10.92
CA GLU A 117 1.48 -37.02 -11.36
C GLU A 117 1.09 -38.18 -10.43
N ASN A 118 0.99 -37.95 -9.14
CA ASN A 118 0.62 -38.96 -8.14
C ASN A 118 -0.80 -38.79 -7.60
N ALA A 119 -1.64 -38.04 -8.27
CA ALA A 119 -2.98 -37.71 -7.80
C ALA A 119 -3.85 -38.93 -7.49
N TRP A 120 -3.74 -39.99 -8.28
CA TRP A 120 -4.51 -41.26 -8.13
C TRP A 120 -4.05 -42.11 -6.94
N VAL A 121 -2.84 -41.90 -6.43
CA VAL A 121 -2.28 -42.65 -5.31
C VAL A 121 -2.34 -41.84 -4.00
N ALA A 122 -1.84 -40.62 -4.06
CA ALA A 122 -1.64 -39.78 -2.88
C ALA A 122 -2.68 -38.66 -2.72
N GLY A 123 -3.55 -38.49 -3.73
CA GLY A 123 -4.42 -37.35 -3.87
C GLY A 123 -3.69 -36.13 -4.45
N VAL A 124 -4.46 -35.18 -4.95
CA VAL A 124 -3.93 -33.94 -5.50
C VAL A 124 -3.52 -33.01 -4.34
N ASP A 125 -2.35 -32.39 -4.45
CA ASP A 125 -1.99 -31.30 -3.57
C ASP A 125 -2.75 -30.01 -3.97
N MET A 126 -4.00 -29.91 -3.51
CA MET A 126 -4.89 -28.80 -3.82
C MET A 126 -4.34 -27.48 -3.31
N ALA A 127 -3.58 -27.47 -2.21
CA ALA A 127 -2.96 -26.27 -1.68
C ALA A 127 -1.86 -25.74 -2.62
N ALA A 128 -1.04 -26.66 -3.15
CA ALA A 128 -0.01 -26.30 -4.13
C ALA A 128 -0.63 -25.78 -5.43
N LEU A 129 -1.69 -26.42 -5.93
CA LEU A 129 -2.41 -25.96 -7.13
C LEU A 129 -3.02 -24.59 -6.92
N HIS A 130 -3.67 -24.37 -5.76
CA HIS A 130 -4.25 -23.08 -5.43
C HIS A 130 -3.17 -21.99 -5.38
N ALA A 131 -2.10 -22.21 -4.64
CA ALA A 131 -1.00 -21.26 -4.52
C ALA A 131 -0.39 -20.93 -5.90
N HIS A 132 -0.15 -21.94 -6.74
CA HIS A 132 0.35 -21.75 -8.10
C HIS A 132 -0.60 -20.91 -8.96
N ALA A 133 -1.89 -21.22 -8.97
CA ALA A 133 -2.89 -20.46 -9.74
C ALA A 133 -2.99 -19.01 -9.28
N MET A 134 -2.96 -18.79 -7.97
CA MET A 134 -2.98 -17.45 -7.39
C MET A 134 -1.79 -16.62 -7.87
N PHE A 135 -0.56 -17.13 -7.73
CA PHE A 135 0.64 -16.42 -8.15
C PHE A 135 0.67 -16.16 -9.65
N ALA A 136 0.34 -17.16 -10.47
CA ALA A 136 0.30 -16.99 -11.92
C ALA A 136 -0.73 -15.92 -12.33
N THR A 137 -1.88 -15.88 -11.64
CA THR A 137 -2.91 -14.86 -11.88
C THR A 137 -2.44 -13.47 -11.49
N ILE A 138 -1.78 -13.34 -10.33
CA ILE A 138 -1.20 -12.08 -9.86
C ILE A 138 -0.14 -11.57 -10.83
N GLU A 139 0.84 -12.42 -11.16
CA GLU A 139 1.92 -12.08 -12.09
C GLU A 139 1.37 -11.62 -13.44
N ARG A 140 0.35 -12.32 -13.92
CA ARG A 140 -0.32 -11.94 -15.16
C ARG A 140 -1.03 -10.59 -15.05
N CYS A 141 -1.76 -10.32 -13.96
CA CYS A 141 -2.42 -9.02 -13.76
C CYS A 141 -1.41 -7.89 -13.70
N VAL A 142 -0.30 -8.07 -12.98
CA VAL A 142 0.79 -7.08 -12.91
C VAL A 142 1.42 -6.85 -14.28
N ARG A 143 1.72 -7.94 -15.03
CA ARG A 143 2.32 -7.85 -16.37
C ARG A 143 1.39 -7.14 -17.35
N LEU A 144 0.11 -7.47 -17.38
CA LEU A 144 -0.87 -6.81 -18.24
C LEU A 144 -1.02 -5.34 -17.89
N ALA A 145 -1.08 -5.00 -16.61
CA ALA A 145 -1.13 -3.62 -16.17
C ALA A 145 0.10 -2.83 -16.63
N ALA A 146 1.29 -3.44 -16.61
CA ALA A 146 2.53 -2.81 -17.06
C ALA A 146 2.61 -2.67 -18.60
N GLN A 147 2.16 -3.69 -19.35
CA GLN A 147 2.27 -3.72 -20.81
C GLN A 147 1.25 -2.82 -21.50
N ASP A 148 -0.01 -2.86 -21.09
CA ASP A 148 -1.09 -2.19 -21.80
C ASP A 148 -1.30 -0.73 -21.38
N ARG A 149 -0.62 -0.25 -20.33
CA ARG A 149 -0.93 1.04 -19.68
C ARG A 149 -2.43 1.27 -19.73
N ALA A 150 -3.17 0.44 -18.98
CA ALA A 150 -4.62 0.36 -19.03
C ALA A 150 -5.23 1.77 -19.20
N PRO A 151 -6.28 1.96 -19.99
CA PRO A 151 -6.82 3.29 -20.33
C PRO A 151 -7.08 4.15 -19.10
N TRP A 152 -7.42 3.54 -17.96
CA TRP A 152 -7.63 4.21 -16.71
C TRP A 152 -6.34 4.78 -16.10
N MET A 153 -5.16 4.14 -16.30
CA MET A 153 -3.88 4.65 -15.78
C MET A 153 -3.51 6.00 -16.34
N ARG A 154 -3.86 6.26 -17.62
CA ARG A 154 -3.63 7.55 -18.27
C ARG A 154 -4.56 8.66 -17.75
N ARG A 155 -5.61 8.28 -17.03
CA ARG A 155 -6.59 9.20 -16.42
C ARG A 155 -6.35 9.47 -14.95
N LEU A 156 -5.39 8.78 -14.35
CA LEU A 156 -5.02 9.07 -12.97
C LEU A 156 -4.58 10.53 -12.85
N PRO A 157 -5.08 11.29 -11.86
CA PRO A 157 -4.81 12.74 -11.78
C PRO A 157 -3.37 13.06 -11.41
N VAL A 158 -2.68 12.17 -10.71
CA VAL A 158 -1.29 12.39 -10.28
C VAL A 158 -0.34 11.68 -11.25
N GLN A 159 0.02 12.39 -12.31
CA GLN A 159 1.00 11.96 -13.31
C GLN A 159 2.41 12.46 -12.94
N ALA A 160 3.42 12.04 -13.70
CA ALA A 160 4.81 12.45 -13.51
C ALA A 160 4.96 13.99 -13.50
N GLU A 161 4.26 14.68 -14.39
CA GLU A 161 4.28 16.14 -14.49
C GLU A 161 3.71 16.82 -13.25
N ALA A 162 2.67 16.23 -12.63
CA ALA A 162 2.09 16.75 -11.40
C ALA A 162 3.06 16.58 -10.21
N LEU A 163 3.78 15.44 -10.14
CA LEU A 163 4.83 15.21 -9.13
C LEU A 163 5.98 16.21 -9.31
N GLN A 164 6.44 16.40 -10.54
CA GLN A 164 7.49 17.40 -10.86
C GLN A 164 7.04 18.82 -10.52
N ALA A 165 5.77 19.17 -10.81
CA ALA A 165 5.20 20.46 -10.43
C ALA A 165 5.12 20.65 -8.89
N CYS A 166 5.09 19.56 -8.13
CA CYS A 166 5.24 19.56 -6.68
C CYS A 166 6.70 19.53 -6.20
N GLY A 167 7.67 19.62 -7.10
CA GLY A 167 9.09 19.64 -6.76
C GLY A 167 9.69 18.26 -6.48
N VAL A 168 9.08 17.18 -7.00
CA VAL A 168 9.54 15.80 -6.76
C VAL A 168 10.17 15.24 -8.03
N HIS A 169 11.44 14.82 -7.98
CA HIS A 169 12.08 14.08 -9.08
C HIS A 169 12.02 12.56 -8.88
N THR A 170 11.93 12.10 -7.65
CA THR A 170 11.77 10.69 -7.31
C THR A 170 10.77 10.56 -6.16
N LEU A 171 9.76 9.73 -6.34
CA LEU A 171 8.82 9.34 -5.32
C LEU A 171 9.09 7.88 -4.94
N ASP A 172 9.63 7.68 -3.75
CA ASP A 172 9.92 6.35 -3.20
C ASP A 172 8.95 6.03 -2.07
N VAL A 173 8.09 5.03 -2.30
CA VAL A 173 7.00 4.66 -1.40
C VAL A 173 7.28 3.31 -0.76
N SER A 174 7.32 3.28 0.56
CA SER A 174 7.48 2.06 1.35
C SER A 174 6.21 1.77 2.17
N PRO A 175 5.23 1.09 1.57
CA PRO A 175 4.04 0.66 2.29
C PRO A 175 4.32 -0.55 3.17
N CYS A 176 3.44 -0.77 4.15
CA CYS A 176 3.36 -2.07 4.79
C CYS A 176 3.11 -3.16 3.74
N ALA A 177 3.72 -4.33 3.94
CA ALA A 177 3.56 -5.49 3.04
C ALA A 177 2.18 -6.18 3.15
N ASP A 178 1.22 -5.56 3.81
CA ASP A 178 -0.15 -6.04 3.88
C ASP A 178 -0.81 -5.97 2.48
N GLY A 179 -1.45 -7.07 2.06
CA GLY A 179 -2.06 -7.18 0.73
C GLY A 179 -3.12 -6.12 0.43
N ARG A 180 -3.76 -5.55 1.47
CA ARG A 180 -4.73 -4.47 1.31
C ARG A 180 -4.11 -3.18 0.76
N LEU A 181 -2.79 -3.02 0.82
CA LEU A 181 -2.07 -1.86 0.29
C LEU A 181 -1.62 -2.04 -1.17
N GLN A 182 -1.93 -3.14 -1.81
CA GLN A 182 -1.57 -3.39 -3.22
C GLN A 182 -2.14 -2.34 -4.18
N GLY A 183 -3.35 -1.84 -3.88
CA GLY A 183 -4.00 -0.79 -4.65
C GLY A 183 -3.57 0.64 -4.28
N LEU A 184 -2.58 0.84 -3.42
CA LEU A 184 -2.22 2.15 -2.88
C LEU A 184 -2.01 3.21 -3.96
N LEU A 185 -1.13 2.98 -4.94
CA LEU A 185 -0.85 3.97 -5.97
C LEU A 185 -2.05 4.25 -6.87
N PRO A 186 -2.63 3.24 -7.56
CA PRO A 186 -3.67 3.52 -8.55
C PRO A 186 -5.03 3.86 -7.93
N PHE A 187 -5.37 3.28 -6.80
CA PHE A 187 -6.69 3.47 -6.18
C PHE A 187 -6.68 4.58 -5.13
N VAL A 188 -5.82 4.48 -4.13
CA VAL A 188 -5.85 5.38 -2.97
C VAL A 188 -5.23 6.74 -3.29
N LEU A 189 -4.01 6.74 -3.85
CA LEU A 189 -3.28 7.95 -4.22
C LEU A 189 -3.59 8.46 -5.62
N ARG A 190 -4.29 7.67 -6.44
CA ARG A 190 -4.57 8.00 -7.84
C ARG A 190 -3.32 8.49 -8.60
N THR A 191 -2.18 7.85 -8.29
CA THR A 191 -0.88 8.17 -8.84
C THR A 191 -0.51 7.17 -9.93
N ALA A 192 -0.17 7.68 -11.10
CA ALA A 192 0.22 6.86 -12.24
C ALA A 192 1.65 6.30 -12.03
N PRO A 193 1.88 5.04 -12.43
CA PRO A 193 3.23 4.49 -12.46
C PRO A 193 4.08 5.27 -13.47
N ALA A 194 5.30 5.61 -13.05
CA ALA A 194 6.29 6.32 -13.85
C ALA A 194 7.69 5.89 -13.40
N ASP A 195 8.71 6.11 -14.23
CA ASP A 195 10.10 5.74 -13.93
C ASP A 195 10.66 6.44 -12.68
N MET A 196 10.06 7.56 -12.31
CA MET A 196 10.39 8.30 -11.09
C MET A 196 9.67 7.79 -9.84
N VAL A 197 8.77 6.80 -9.97
CA VAL A 197 7.99 6.24 -8.86
C VAL A 197 8.46 4.84 -8.58
N SER A 198 8.94 4.61 -7.37
CA SER A 198 9.32 3.30 -6.88
C SER A 198 8.45 2.88 -5.70
N VAL A 199 8.13 1.60 -5.59
CA VAL A 199 7.35 1.05 -4.49
C VAL A 199 8.02 -0.21 -3.97
N LYS A 200 8.34 -0.21 -2.67
CA LYS A 200 8.96 -1.33 -1.99
C LYS A 200 8.20 -1.61 -0.70
N ALA A 201 7.48 -2.72 -0.66
CA ALA A 201 6.68 -3.09 0.49
C ALA A 201 7.51 -3.81 1.55
N TYR A 202 7.33 -3.42 2.81
CA TYR A 202 8.01 -4.00 3.96
C TYR A 202 7.03 -4.31 5.09
N ALA A 203 7.24 -5.41 5.80
CA ALA A 203 6.42 -5.73 6.96
C ALA A 203 6.45 -4.58 7.99
N GLY A 204 5.27 -4.02 8.31
CA GLY A 204 5.17 -2.87 9.22
C GLY A 204 5.70 -1.55 8.68
N ALA A 205 5.91 -1.43 7.35
CA ALA A 205 6.57 -0.28 6.71
C ALA A 205 8.01 -0.05 7.23
N LEU A 206 8.67 -1.10 7.74
CA LEU A 206 10.02 -1.04 8.30
C LEU A 206 11.08 -1.23 7.20
N PHE A 207 11.17 -0.29 6.27
CA PHE A 207 12.12 -0.32 5.17
C PHE A 207 13.59 -0.36 5.64
N ASP A 208 14.50 -0.87 4.80
CA ASP A 208 15.92 -0.92 5.11
C ASP A 208 16.58 0.43 4.84
N VAL A 209 17.06 1.08 5.90
CA VAL A 209 17.65 2.42 5.83
C VAL A 209 18.94 2.43 5.01
N GLU A 210 19.79 1.37 5.08
CA GLU A 210 21.05 1.29 4.34
C GLU A 210 20.80 1.19 2.83
N LEU A 211 19.83 0.35 2.44
CA LEU A 211 19.42 0.21 1.03
C LEU A 211 18.81 1.52 0.50
N ASP A 212 17.94 2.15 1.29
CA ASP A 212 17.31 3.41 0.87
C ASP A 212 18.30 4.58 0.78
N VAL A 213 19.35 4.60 1.62
CA VAL A 213 20.47 5.56 1.46
C VAL A 213 21.22 5.31 0.14
N ALA A 214 21.48 4.05 -0.19
CA ALA A 214 22.14 3.71 -1.44
C ALA A 214 21.31 4.11 -2.67
N GLU A 215 20.00 3.86 -2.65
CA GLU A 215 19.10 4.26 -3.72
C GLU A 215 18.97 5.78 -3.84
N TRP A 216 18.81 6.48 -2.72
CA TRP A 216 18.82 7.94 -2.71
C TRP A 216 20.12 8.48 -3.34
N THR A 217 21.27 7.91 -2.95
CA THR A 217 22.58 8.30 -3.49
C THR A 217 22.63 8.10 -5.01
N GLN A 218 22.17 6.95 -5.50
CA GLN A 218 22.14 6.68 -6.93
C GLN A 218 21.24 7.69 -7.67
N ARG A 219 20.04 7.95 -7.19
CA ARG A 219 19.09 8.90 -7.80
C ARG A 219 19.63 10.33 -7.81
N GLU A 220 20.31 10.75 -6.74
CA GLU A 220 20.95 12.07 -6.70
C GLU A 220 22.14 12.17 -7.68
N LEU A 221 22.90 11.10 -7.84
CA LEU A 221 23.95 11.04 -8.88
C LEU A 221 23.36 11.11 -10.29
N GLU A 222 22.28 10.37 -10.57
CA GLU A 222 21.57 10.44 -11.85
C GLU A 222 21.06 11.86 -12.12
N ARG A 223 20.52 12.54 -11.12
CA ARG A 223 20.08 13.94 -11.21
C ARG A 223 21.26 14.87 -11.52
N LEU A 224 22.35 14.74 -10.80
CA LEU A 224 23.56 15.57 -11.00
C LEU A 224 24.22 15.32 -12.36
N CYS A 225 24.12 14.11 -12.89
CA CYS A 225 24.60 13.76 -14.22
C CYS A 225 23.65 14.18 -15.35
N GLY A 226 22.50 14.80 -15.03
CA GLY A 226 21.52 15.22 -16.03
C GLY A 226 20.72 14.08 -16.66
N LEU A 227 20.71 12.89 -16.02
CA LEU A 227 19.96 11.72 -16.48
C LEU A 227 18.49 11.76 -16.05
N LEU A 228 18.16 12.57 -15.06
CA LEU A 228 16.78 12.85 -14.66
C LEU A 228 16.32 14.17 -15.28
N PRO A 229 15.01 14.38 -15.49
CA PRO A 229 14.48 15.63 -16.02
C PRO A 229 15.01 16.83 -15.24
N ALA A 230 15.70 17.72 -15.93
CA ALA A 230 16.42 18.85 -15.33
C ALA A 230 15.45 19.97 -14.93
N ALA A 231 14.79 19.84 -13.82
CA ALA A 231 14.27 21.01 -13.11
C ALA A 231 15.18 21.29 -11.91
N GLN A 232 15.69 22.50 -11.81
CA GLN A 232 16.72 22.91 -10.87
C GLN A 232 16.34 22.85 -9.38
N ALA A 233 15.14 22.39 -9.04
CA ALA A 233 14.59 22.43 -7.69
C ALA A 233 13.76 21.20 -7.33
N LEU A 234 14.09 20.03 -7.89
CA LEU A 234 13.38 18.80 -7.58
C LEU A 234 14.10 18.02 -6.48
N ASP A 235 13.30 17.40 -5.62
CA ASP A 235 13.75 16.63 -4.48
C ASP A 235 13.39 15.14 -4.60
N TYR A 236 14.15 14.30 -3.92
CA TYR A 236 13.76 12.94 -3.59
C TYR A 236 12.78 12.97 -2.43
N LEU A 237 11.60 12.37 -2.61
CA LEU A 237 10.59 12.23 -1.57
C LEU A 237 10.45 10.78 -1.14
N LYS A 238 10.80 10.49 0.12
CA LYS A 238 10.52 9.21 0.76
C LYS A 238 9.20 9.24 1.48
N VAL A 239 8.34 8.26 1.18
CA VAL A 239 7.03 8.10 1.81
C VAL A 239 6.96 6.72 2.45
N ALA A 240 6.79 6.65 3.77
CA ALA A 240 6.39 5.42 4.44
C ALA A 240 4.85 5.38 4.55
N VAL A 241 4.27 4.17 4.49
CA VAL A 241 2.81 4.04 4.60
C VAL A 241 2.47 2.94 5.62
N TYR A 242 1.95 3.35 6.77
CA TYR A 242 1.33 2.43 7.72
C TYR A 242 -0.15 2.24 7.38
N HIS A 243 -0.77 1.20 7.95
CA HIS A 243 -2.21 1.01 7.81
C HIS A 243 -2.87 0.80 9.17
N PHE A 244 -4.14 1.12 9.22
CA PHE A 244 -5.00 0.95 10.38
C PHE A 244 -6.41 0.57 9.92
N SER A 245 -7.26 0.13 10.84
CA SER A 245 -8.67 -0.10 10.60
C SER A 245 -9.49 0.82 11.49
N SER A 246 -10.38 1.60 10.90
CA SER A 246 -11.29 2.48 11.65
C SER A 246 -12.42 1.72 12.34
N SER A 247 -12.83 0.57 11.79
CA SER A 247 -13.92 -0.25 12.33
C SER A 247 -13.44 -1.29 13.35
N HIS A 248 -12.24 -1.85 13.18
CA HIS A 248 -11.67 -2.87 14.06
C HIS A 248 -10.22 -2.58 14.47
N PRO A 249 -9.93 -1.44 15.11
CA PRO A 249 -8.56 -0.96 15.30
C PRO A 249 -7.67 -1.89 16.12
N ARG A 250 -8.26 -2.76 16.97
CA ARG A 250 -7.49 -3.71 17.81
C ARG A 250 -7.26 -5.06 17.15
N HIS A 251 -7.89 -5.35 16.02
CA HIS A 251 -7.88 -6.67 15.41
C HIS A 251 -7.40 -6.66 13.96
N GLU A 252 -7.64 -5.59 13.23
CA GLU A 252 -7.37 -5.49 11.80
C GLU A 252 -6.32 -4.42 11.44
N GLY A 253 -5.62 -3.89 12.44
CA GLY A 253 -4.47 -3.01 12.25
C GLY A 253 -3.23 -3.77 11.77
N CYS A 254 -2.09 -3.09 11.75
CA CYS A 254 -0.83 -3.68 11.28
C CYS A 254 -0.36 -4.84 12.14
N ALA A 255 -0.30 -6.02 11.54
CA ALA A 255 0.10 -7.27 12.20
C ALA A 255 1.53 -7.21 12.77
N ALA A 256 2.46 -6.57 12.07
CA ALA A 256 3.85 -6.42 12.52
C ALA A 256 3.95 -5.60 13.83
N HIS A 257 2.96 -4.75 14.09
CA HIS A 257 2.88 -3.93 15.31
C HIS A 257 1.80 -4.42 16.30
N GLY A 258 1.28 -5.65 16.11
CA GLY A 258 0.27 -6.26 16.96
C GLY A 258 -1.08 -5.53 16.93
N SER A 259 -1.43 -4.92 15.80
CA SER A 259 -2.62 -4.08 15.59
C SER A 259 -2.67 -2.84 16.50
N HIS A 260 -1.51 -2.28 16.87
CA HIS A 260 -1.41 -1.03 17.61
C HIS A 260 -1.01 0.11 16.70
N ASP A 261 -1.95 0.97 16.34
CA ASP A 261 -1.74 2.10 15.42
C ASP A 261 -0.62 3.04 15.88
N GLU A 262 -0.61 3.40 17.17
CA GLU A 262 0.43 4.27 17.74
C GLU A 262 1.85 3.71 17.56
N ARG A 263 2.01 2.38 17.67
CA ARG A 263 3.30 1.71 17.45
C ARG A 263 3.69 1.75 15.99
N ALA A 264 2.73 1.52 15.09
CA ALA A 264 2.97 1.57 13.65
C ALA A 264 3.40 2.97 13.21
N VAL A 265 2.71 4.00 13.67
CA VAL A 265 3.04 5.41 13.39
C VAL A 265 4.42 5.77 13.92
N THR A 266 4.69 5.48 15.19
CA THR A 266 5.98 5.79 15.83
C THR A 266 7.13 5.10 15.11
N ALA A 267 7.00 3.80 14.83
CA ALA A 267 8.04 3.04 14.15
C ALA A 267 8.32 3.56 12.73
N ALA A 268 7.29 3.97 11.98
CA ALA A 268 7.45 4.55 10.66
C ALA A 268 8.12 5.94 10.71
N ILE A 269 7.75 6.79 11.67
CA ILE A 269 8.40 8.08 11.92
C ILE A 269 9.89 7.89 12.25
N ASP A 270 10.20 6.96 13.15
CA ASP A 270 11.58 6.68 13.56
C ASP A 270 12.43 6.21 12.37
N ARG A 271 11.85 5.39 11.47
CA ARG A 271 12.53 4.96 10.24
C ARG A 271 12.81 6.12 9.29
N LEU A 272 11.83 6.99 9.04
CA LEU A 272 12.00 8.17 8.19
C LEU A 272 13.06 9.13 8.77
N HIS A 273 13.05 9.34 10.07
CA HIS A 273 14.07 10.15 10.74
C HIS A 273 15.45 9.49 10.70
N ALA A 274 15.53 8.16 10.85
CA ALA A 274 16.79 7.41 10.72
C ALA A 274 17.38 7.54 9.31
N LEU A 275 16.56 7.46 8.26
CA LEU A 275 17.01 7.68 6.88
C LEU A 275 17.58 9.09 6.72
N ARG A 276 16.86 10.13 7.18
CA ARG A 276 17.35 11.50 7.10
C ARG A 276 18.68 11.68 7.82
N ALA A 277 18.79 11.16 9.04
CA ALA A 277 20.02 11.23 9.83
C ALA A 277 21.17 10.48 9.16
N ALA A 278 20.92 9.31 8.55
CA ALA A 278 21.94 8.54 7.86
C ALA A 278 22.49 9.30 6.64
N VAL A 279 21.62 9.92 5.84
CA VAL A 279 22.03 10.74 4.69
C VAL A 279 22.78 12.00 5.15
N ASP A 280 22.28 12.72 6.15
CA ASP A 280 22.98 13.93 6.68
C ASP A 280 24.35 13.59 7.28
N ASN A 281 24.50 12.43 7.91
CA ASN A 281 25.79 11.97 8.43
C ASN A 281 26.81 11.63 7.34
N LEU A 282 26.36 11.12 6.19
CA LEU A 282 27.25 10.74 5.09
C LEU A 282 27.59 11.92 4.17
N TYR A 283 26.63 12.79 3.91
CA TYR A 283 26.75 13.82 2.86
C TYR A 283 26.68 15.25 3.39
N GLY A 284 26.50 15.41 4.69
CA GLY A 284 26.44 16.72 5.36
C GLY A 284 25.01 17.16 5.68
N VAL A 285 24.89 18.00 6.69
CA VAL A 285 23.63 18.54 7.18
C VAL A 285 22.87 19.26 6.05
N GLY A 286 21.61 18.90 5.86
CA GLY A 286 20.76 19.45 4.80
C GLY A 286 20.76 18.66 3.51
N ALA A 287 21.53 17.55 3.42
CA ALA A 287 21.48 16.64 2.28
C ALA A 287 20.26 15.71 2.29
N ALA A 288 19.69 15.46 3.48
CA ALA A 288 18.62 14.47 3.69
C ALA A 288 17.41 14.69 2.77
N PRO A 289 16.77 13.60 2.25
CA PRO A 289 15.59 13.71 1.41
C PRO A 289 14.39 14.35 2.13
N LEU A 290 13.42 14.81 1.36
CA LEU A 290 12.10 15.09 1.89
C LEU A 290 11.45 13.78 2.35
N VAL A 291 10.68 13.86 3.43
CA VAL A 291 9.96 12.71 3.98
C VAL A 291 8.49 13.06 4.21
N MET A 292 7.64 12.05 4.06
CA MET A 292 6.22 12.14 4.40
C MET A 292 5.77 10.80 4.97
N LEU A 293 4.84 10.80 5.91
CA LEU A 293 4.21 9.59 6.41
C LEU A 293 2.73 9.60 6.00
N LEU A 294 2.27 8.48 5.46
CA LEU A 294 0.86 8.25 5.18
C LEU A 294 0.32 7.15 6.09
N GLY A 295 -0.90 7.34 6.57
CA GLY A 295 -1.72 6.28 7.15
C GLY A 295 -2.84 5.92 6.17
N MET A 296 -3.10 4.65 5.97
CA MET A 296 -4.22 4.18 5.16
C MET A 296 -5.23 3.42 6.03
N ASP A 297 -6.45 3.91 6.08
CA ASP A 297 -7.58 3.19 6.64
C ASP A 297 -7.98 2.05 5.69
N THR A 298 -7.78 0.82 6.11
CA THR A 298 -8.08 -0.35 5.27
C THR A 298 -9.58 -0.65 5.11
N ASP A 299 -10.45 0.07 5.82
CA ASP A 299 -11.89 -0.05 5.66
C ASP A 299 -12.44 0.89 4.58
N LEU A 300 -11.92 2.11 4.52
CA LEU A 300 -12.43 3.17 3.64
C LEU A 300 -11.41 3.62 2.59
N ASP A 301 -10.19 3.09 2.59
CA ASP A 301 -9.06 3.62 1.83
C ASP A 301 -8.78 5.11 2.09
N ALA A 302 -9.24 5.60 3.24
CA ALA A 302 -9.04 6.99 3.62
C ALA A 302 -7.62 7.24 4.11
N LEU A 303 -7.05 8.37 3.72
CA LEU A 303 -5.69 8.76 4.08
C LEU A 303 -5.62 9.58 5.37
N ARG A 304 -4.55 9.34 6.14
CA ARG A 304 -3.98 10.31 7.08
C ARG A 304 -2.64 10.77 6.51
N ILE A 305 -2.47 12.07 6.31
CA ILE A 305 -1.25 12.63 5.72
C ILE A 305 -0.50 13.42 6.80
N HIS A 306 0.69 12.93 7.18
CA HIS A 306 1.60 13.60 8.09
C HIS A 306 2.65 14.34 7.28
N LEU A 307 2.59 15.65 7.29
CA LEU A 307 3.60 16.52 6.69
C LEU A 307 4.74 16.78 7.69
N PRO A 308 6.00 16.90 7.21
CA PRO A 308 7.10 17.32 8.06
C PRO A 308 6.96 18.80 8.41
N ASP A 309 7.33 19.20 9.63
CA ASP A 309 7.44 20.60 10.00
C ASP A 309 8.62 21.31 9.26
N ALA A 310 8.82 22.59 9.49
CA ALA A 310 9.89 23.36 8.83
C ALA A 310 11.31 22.82 9.12
N GLN A 311 11.49 22.00 10.16
CA GLN A 311 12.73 21.31 10.51
C GLN A 311 12.79 19.89 9.94
N GLY A 312 11.75 19.45 9.24
CA GLY A 312 11.65 18.11 8.66
C GLY A 312 11.29 17.02 9.66
N ARG A 313 10.70 17.37 10.80
CA ARG A 313 10.23 16.41 11.81
C ARG A 313 8.77 16.05 11.53
N LEU A 314 8.45 14.78 11.67
CA LEU A 314 7.09 14.27 11.61
C LEU A 314 6.50 14.13 13.01
N HIS A 315 5.21 14.36 13.12
CA HIS A 315 4.46 14.32 14.39
C HIS A 315 3.35 13.28 14.29
N ALA A 316 3.28 12.38 15.26
CA ALA A 316 2.32 11.27 15.25
C ALA A 316 0.86 11.74 15.38
N ASP A 317 0.64 12.82 16.12
CA ASP A 317 -0.65 13.41 16.45
C ASP A 317 -1.11 14.52 15.48
N ARG A 318 -0.28 14.89 14.49
CA ARG A 318 -0.57 15.96 13.54
C ARG A 318 -0.65 15.41 12.12
N PHE A 319 -1.86 15.33 11.61
CA PHE A 319 -2.13 14.82 10.26
C PHE A 319 -3.41 15.45 9.68
N LEU A 320 -3.49 15.43 8.36
CA LEU A 320 -4.72 15.72 7.63
C LEU A 320 -5.52 14.40 7.55
N ASP A 321 -6.76 14.42 8.00
CA ASP A 321 -7.65 13.23 8.01
C ASP A 321 -8.63 13.31 6.84
N ALA A 322 -8.40 12.51 5.81
CA ALA A 322 -9.23 12.50 4.60
C ALA A 322 -10.68 12.04 4.88
N ALA A 323 -10.89 11.12 5.84
CA ALA A 323 -12.25 10.67 6.19
C ALA A 323 -13.04 11.78 6.89
N ALA A 324 -12.39 12.58 7.72
CA ALA A 324 -13.03 13.76 8.34
C ALA A 324 -13.36 14.81 7.28
N LEU A 325 -12.39 15.16 6.43
CA LEU A 325 -12.57 16.13 5.35
C LEU A 325 -13.63 15.69 4.32
N TYR A 326 -13.72 14.40 4.02
CA TYR A 326 -14.79 13.86 3.18
C TYR A 326 -16.17 14.16 3.77
N ARG A 327 -16.38 13.91 5.06
CA ARG A 327 -17.66 14.19 5.74
C ARG A 327 -17.98 15.68 5.77
N GLU A 328 -16.99 16.53 5.98
CA GLU A 328 -17.14 17.99 6.02
C GLU A 328 -17.50 18.59 4.65
N THR A 329 -17.10 17.94 3.57
CA THR A 329 -17.27 18.46 2.20
C THR A 329 -18.37 17.76 1.41
N LEU A 330 -18.95 16.67 1.91
CA LEU A 330 -19.95 15.85 1.21
C LEU A 330 -21.19 16.64 0.72
N GLY A 331 -21.65 17.63 1.47
CA GLY A 331 -22.85 18.43 1.12
C GLY A 331 -22.56 19.73 0.37
N LEU A 332 -21.32 20.00 0.01
CA LEU A 332 -20.89 21.25 -0.64
C LEU A 332 -20.96 21.15 -2.16
N ASP A 333 -20.90 22.29 -2.85
CA ASP A 333 -20.57 22.30 -4.28
C ASP A 333 -19.08 22.04 -4.51
N ALA A 334 -18.69 21.59 -5.72
CA ALA A 334 -17.31 21.22 -6.03
C ALA A 334 -16.31 22.38 -5.82
N PRO A 335 -16.55 23.63 -6.25
CA PRO A 335 -15.64 24.75 -5.97
C PRO A 335 -15.48 25.04 -4.48
N THR A 336 -16.55 24.90 -3.69
CA THR A 336 -16.52 25.13 -2.23
C THR A 336 -15.78 24.01 -1.54
N ALA A 337 -16.01 22.75 -1.92
CA ALA A 337 -15.30 21.60 -1.41
C ALA A 337 -13.78 21.70 -1.70
N GLN A 338 -13.39 22.09 -2.91
CA GLN A 338 -11.98 22.32 -3.27
C GLN A 338 -11.33 23.40 -2.39
N ARG A 339 -12.01 24.53 -2.19
CA ARG A 339 -11.51 25.60 -1.31
C ARG A 339 -11.40 25.15 0.14
N HIS A 340 -12.35 24.31 0.61
CA HIS A 340 -12.31 23.75 1.96
C HIS A 340 -11.08 22.86 2.17
N LEU A 341 -10.80 21.94 1.22
CA LEU A 341 -9.60 21.09 1.28
C LEU A 341 -8.31 21.93 1.25
N ALA A 342 -8.23 22.93 0.38
CA ALA A 342 -7.07 23.82 0.33
C ALA A 342 -6.89 24.58 1.64
N ALA A 343 -7.97 25.13 2.21
CA ALA A 343 -7.92 25.81 3.50
C ALA A 343 -7.52 24.89 4.65
N ALA A 344 -7.92 23.63 4.64
CA ALA A 344 -7.49 22.63 5.63
C ALA A 344 -5.99 22.34 5.54
N VAL A 345 -5.44 22.18 4.33
CA VAL A 345 -4.00 22.01 4.11
C VAL A 345 -3.24 23.25 4.60
N ASP A 346 -3.68 24.46 4.22
CA ASP A 346 -3.05 25.71 4.66
C ASP A 346 -3.08 25.90 6.18
N ALA A 347 -4.19 25.51 6.82
CA ALA A 347 -4.32 25.56 8.27
C ALA A 347 -3.34 24.58 8.93
N HIS A 348 -3.24 23.35 8.41
CA HIS A 348 -2.31 22.33 8.89
C HIS A 348 -0.85 22.78 8.76
N VAL A 349 -0.47 23.35 7.62
CA VAL A 349 0.88 23.91 7.40
C VAL A 349 1.19 25.02 8.41
N ARG A 350 0.23 25.92 8.68
CA ARG A 350 0.41 26.95 9.72
C ARG A 350 0.56 26.38 11.12
N ASP A 351 -0.21 25.35 11.47
CA ASP A 351 -0.12 24.67 12.77
C ASP A 351 1.22 23.97 12.98
N LEU A 352 1.82 23.47 11.89
CA LEU A 352 3.19 22.92 11.90
C LEU A 352 4.28 24.01 12.00
N GLY A 353 3.94 25.29 11.89
CA GLY A 353 4.91 26.39 11.80
C GLY A 353 5.64 26.44 10.44
N GLY A 354 5.04 25.89 9.42
CA GLY A 354 5.59 25.71 8.08
C GLY A 354 5.94 24.25 7.77
N VAL A 355 6.18 23.97 6.50
CA VAL A 355 6.61 22.66 6.00
C VAL A 355 8.01 22.78 5.41
N LEU A 356 8.84 21.74 5.60
CA LEU A 356 10.20 21.72 5.06
C LEU A 356 10.17 21.92 3.54
N THR A 357 10.95 22.90 3.08
CA THR A 357 11.15 23.17 1.65
C THR A 357 12.61 23.54 1.41
N ARG A 358 13.20 23.03 0.33
CA ARG A 358 14.56 23.38 -0.08
C ARG A 358 14.61 24.67 -0.89
N VAL A 359 13.50 24.99 -1.53
CA VAL A 359 13.37 26.22 -2.32
C VAL A 359 12.46 27.17 -1.56
N PRO A 360 12.96 28.33 -1.13
CA PRO A 360 12.15 29.32 -0.44
C PRO A 360 10.89 29.69 -1.22
N GLY A 361 9.73 29.62 -0.56
CA GLY A 361 8.44 29.93 -1.19
C GLY A 361 7.87 28.79 -2.05
N HIS A 362 8.49 27.60 -2.10
CA HIS A 362 7.95 26.45 -2.77
C HIS A 362 7.15 25.59 -1.79
N ASP A 363 5.86 25.41 -2.04
CA ASP A 363 4.89 24.69 -1.23
C ASP A 363 4.62 23.26 -1.71
N GLY A 364 5.62 22.62 -2.33
CA GLY A 364 5.47 21.38 -3.08
C GLY A 364 4.83 20.23 -2.30
N LEU A 365 5.26 20.00 -1.03
CA LEU A 365 4.64 18.95 -0.22
C LEU A 365 3.19 19.27 0.15
N ALA A 366 2.87 20.53 0.44
CA ALA A 366 1.49 20.95 0.70
C ALA A 366 0.59 20.78 -0.54
N ARG A 367 1.12 21.12 -1.73
CA ARG A 367 0.43 20.90 -3.01
C ARG A 367 0.22 19.41 -3.29
N LEU A 368 1.21 18.56 -3.05
CA LEU A 368 1.09 17.12 -3.21
C LEU A 368 0.05 16.54 -2.24
N ALA A 369 0.07 16.96 -0.98
CA ALA A 369 -0.94 16.58 -0.01
C ALA A 369 -2.35 16.96 -0.46
N LEU A 370 -2.54 18.16 -1.00
CA LEU A 370 -3.82 18.60 -1.55
C LEU A 370 -4.27 17.75 -2.74
N LEU A 371 -3.35 17.43 -3.67
CA LEU A 371 -3.65 16.54 -4.80
C LEU A 371 -4.09 15.16 -4.34
N TRP A 372 -3.37 14.57 -3.38
CA TRP A 372 -3.74 13.26 -2.83
C TRP A 372 -5.05 13.30 -2.04
N LEU A 373 -5.31 14.36 -1.27
CA LEU A 373 -6.60 14.53 -0.60
C LEU A 373 -7.76 14.62 -1.60
N GLN A 374 -7.63 15.44 -2.65
CA GLN A 374 -8.65 15.56 -3.68
C GLN A 374 -8.91 14.22 -4.39
N ALA A 375 -7.84 13.50 -4.73
CA ALA A 375 -7.93 12.17 -5.33
C ALA A 375 -8.58 11.16 -4.38
N ASN A 376 -8.26 11.24 -3.10
CA ASN A 376 -8.76 10.32 -2.09
C ASN A 376 -10.26 10.52 -1.81
N MET A 377 -10.82 11.73 -2.02
CA MET A 377 -12.28 11.92 -1.99
C MET A 377 -13.00 10.97 -2.97
N SER A 378 -12.45 10.83 -4.18
CA SER A 378 -12.97 9.89 -5.17
C SER A 378 -12.82 8.43 -4.74
N GLN A 379 -11.75 8.09 -4.03
CA GLN A 379 -11.53 6.72 -3.55
C GLN A 379 -12.46 6.36 -2.39
N ILE A 380 -12.63 7.24 -1.42
CA ILE A 380 -13.59 7.03 -0.33
C ILE A 380 -15.00 6.83 -0.91
N GLU A 381 -15.40 7.67 -1.87
CA GLU A 381 -16.70 7.53 -2.56
C GLU A 381 -16.80 6.18 -3.29
N TYR A 382 -15.73 5.74 -3.96
CA TYR A 382 -15.64 4.45 -4.63
C TYR A 382 -15.91 3.28 -3.66
N VAL A 383 -15.22 3.26 -2.53
CA VAL A 383 -15.39 2.23 -1.50
C VAL A 383 -16.82 2.23 -0.95
N ILE A 384 -17.40 3.39 -0.72
CA ILE A 384 -18.78 3.50 -0.23
C ILE A 384 -19.78 3.00 -1.27
N GLN A 385 -19.56 3.26 -2.56
CA GLN A 385 -20.49 2.88 -3.63
C GLN A 385 -20.40 1.40 -4.00
N HIS A 386 -19.17 0.86 -4.08
CA HIS A 386 -18.93 -0.47 -4.63
C HIS A 386 -18.62 -1.53 -3.56
N HIS A 387 -18.28 -1.11 -2.35
CA HIS A 387 -17.86 -1.98 -1.25
C HIS A 387 -18.65 -1.71 0.04
N GLU A 388 -19.85 -1.15 -0.05
CA GLU A 388 -20.74 -0.88 1.09
C GLU A 388 -20.09 -0.05 2.21
N GLY A 389 -19.07 0.74 1.87
CA GLY A 389 -18.29 1.54 2.82
C GLY A 389 -17.30 0.74 3.67
N ARG A 390 -16.94 -0.46 3.22
CA ARG A 390 -16.05 -1.35 3.94
C ARG A 390 -15.27 -2.25 3.01
N TYR A 391 -14.14 -1.73 2.50
CA TYR A 391 -13.33 -2.45 1.52
C TYR A 391 -12.83 -3.81 2.03
N ALA A 392 -12.49 -3.91 3.32
CA ALA A 392 -12.02 -5.15 3.93
C ALA A 392 -13.07 -6.29 3.93
N VAL A 393 -14.35 -5.99 3.82
CA VAL A 393 -15.41 -7.01 3.80
C VAL A 393 -15.48 -7.75 2.47
N ILE A 394 -15.06 -7.13 1.38
CA ILE A 394 -15.37 -7.63 0.04
C ILE A 394 -14.16 -8.27 -0.65
N GLY A 395 -12.95 -7.85 -0.38
CA GLY A 395 -11.86 -8.28 -1.21
C GLY A 395 -10.70 -8.98 -0.52
N HIS A 396 -10.54 -8.75 0.75
CA HIS A 396 -9.30 -9.14 1.41
C HIS A 396 -9.47 -10.24 2.45
N ASP A 397 -10.68 -10.44 2.92
CA ASP A 397 -11.08 -11.55 3.80
C ASP A 397 -11.72 -12.69 3.02
N GLU A 398 -11.75 -12.62 1.71
CA GLU A 398 -12.21 -13.72 0.89
C GLU A 398 -11.35 -14.93 1.20
N ALA A 399 -11.92 -15.77 2.06
CA ALA A 399 -11.50 -17.12 2.17
C ALA A 399 -11.71 -17.73 0.79
N PHE A 400 -10.64 -18.06 0.06
CA PHE A 400 -10.79 -18.95 -1.05
C PHE A 400 -11.37 -20.24 -0.49
N VAL A 401 -12.50 -20.65 -1.07
CA VAL A 401 -13.12 -21.88 -0.69
C VAL A 401 -12.13 -22.99 -0.92
N CYS A 402 -11.83 -23.72 0.14
CA CYS A 402 -11.03 -24.91 0.05
C CYS A 402 -11.75 -25.92 -0.80
N VAL A 403 -11.11 -26.33 -1.85
CA VAL A 403 -11.56 -27.45 -2.65
C VAL A 403 -10.96 -28.70 -2.03
N GLY A 404 -11.79 -29.50 -1.37
CA GLY A 404 -11.38 -30.67 -0.62
C GLY A 404 -11.48 -30.46 0.90
N ASP A 405 -11.94 -31.49 1.61
CA ASP A 405 -12.32 -31.41 3.03
C ASP A 405 -11.15 -31.11 4.00
N ALA A 406 -9.92 -31.11 3.51
CA ALA A 406 -8.72 -30.99 4.34
C ALA A 406 -8.06 -29.59 4.33
N LEU A 407 -8.51 -28.67 3.44
CA LEU A 407 -7.86 -27.37 3.31
C LEU A 407 -8.57 -26.30 4.13
N PRO A 408 -7.86 -25.59 5.00
CA PRO A 408 -8.45 -24.46 5.70
C PRO A 408 -8.74 -23.30 4.74
N PRO A 409 -9.68 -22.42 5.07
CA PRO A 409 -9.91 -21.19 4.32
C PRO A 409 -8.63 -20.39 4.18
N LEU A 410 -8.28 -19.99 2.95
CA LEU A 410 -7.11 -19.17 2.67
C LEU A 410 -7.51 -17.71 2.67
N GLN A 411 -6.82 -16.92 3.46
CA GLN A 411 -6.98 -15.47 3.46
C GLN A 411 -5.99 -14.89 2.45
N LEU A 412 -6.48 -14.33 1.37
CA LEU A 412 -5.68 -13.80 0.27
C LEU A 412 -4.67 -12.76 0.69
N ARG A 413 -5.07 -11.85 1.57
CA ARG A 413 -4.20 -10.78 2.05
C ARG A 413 -2.91 -11.27 2.72
N ASN A 414 -2.89 -12.49 3.21
CA ASN A 414 -1.72 -13.08 3.83
C ASN A 414 -0.75 -13.75 2.83
N LEU A 415 -1.16 -13.88 1.56
CA LEU A 415 -0.34 -14.43 0.49
C LEU A 415 0.50 -13.36 -0.22
N TYR A 416 0.20 -12.08 0.02
CA TYR A 416 0.86 -10.97 -0.63
C TYR A 416 1.94 -10.38 0.25
N TYR A 417 3.14 -10.83 0.00
CA TYR A 417 4.32 -10.09 0.37
C TYR A 417 5.05 -9.73 -0.92
N HIS A 418 5.11 -8.46 -1.24
CA HIS A 418 5.82 -7.96 -2.40
C HIS A 418 6.94 -7.05 -1.96
N ALA A 419 8.16 -7.51 -2.11
CA ALA A 419 9.35 -6.70 -1.92
C ALA A 419 10.00 -6.44 -3.28
N HIS A 420 10.44 -5.23 -3.53
CA HIS A 420 11.25 -4.87 -4.67
C HIS A 420 12.67 -4.64 -4.19
N LEU A 421 13.52 -5.65 -4.35
CA LEU A 421 14.90 -5.65 -3.86
C LEU A 421 15.87 -5.93 -5.01
N ASP A 422 17.10 -5.47 -4.87
CA ASP A 422 18.09 -5.52 -5.97
C ASP A 422 18.64 -6.92 -6.21
N THR A 423 18.65 -7.79 -5.19
CA THR A 423 19.18 -9.15 -5.30
C THR A 423 18.15 -10.22 -4.87
N VAL A 424 18.31 -11.44 -5.39
CA VAL A 424 17.48 -12.60 -5.02
C VAL A 424 17.68 -12.94 -3.55
N GLU A 425 18.90 -12.84 -3.04
CA GLU A 425 19.26 -13.14 -1.66
C GLU A 425 18.59 -12.19 -0.67
N GLU A 426 18.56 -10.89 -0.98
CA GLU A 426 17.88 -9.87 -0.19
C GLU A 426 16.36 -10.08 -0.24
N GLY A 427 15.82 -10.35 -1.43
CA GLY A 427 14.40 -10.69 -1.59
C GLY A 427 13.99 -11.93 -0.80
N ALA A 428 14.82 -12.96 -0.78
CA ALA A 428 14.59 -14.18 -0.01
C ALA A 428 14.62 -13.90 1.50
N ALA A 429 15.59 -13.11 1.97
CA ALA A 429 15.72 -12.78 3.38
C ALA A 429 14.55 -11.94 3.89
N ASP A 430 14.07 -10.99 3.10
CA ASP A 430 12.97 -10.13 3.45
C ASP A 430 11.63 -10.90 3.44
N LEU A 431 11.42 -11.76 2.43
CA LEU A 431 10.27 -12.68 2.39
C LEU A 431 10.23 -13.61 3.59
N ASP A 432 11.39 -14.16 4.04
CA ASP A 432 11.46 -15.03 5.22
C ASP A 432 10.97 -14.32 6.48
N VAL A 433 11.29 -13.04 6.64
CA VAL A 433 10.78 -12.20 7.75
C VAL A 433 9.26 -12.02 7.65
N GLY A 434 8.76 -11.65 6.48
CA GLY A 434 7.32 -11.47 6.24
C GLY A 434 6.54 -12.76 6.47
N VAL A 435 7.01 -13.87 5.92
CA VAL A 435 6.41 -15.20 6.10
C VAL A 435 6.36 -15.60 7.57
N LYS A 436 7.41 -15.37 8.34
CA LYS A 436 7.43 -15.67 9.78
C LYS A 436 6.39 -14.87 10.55
N ILE A 437 6.23 -13.59 10.25
CA ILE A 437 5.23 -12.73 10.89
C ILE A 437 3.81 -13.25 10.57
N PHE A 438 3.51 -13.45 9.30
CA PHE A 438 2.17 -13.91 8.88
C PHE A 438 1.87 -15.32 9.34
N THR A 439 2.85 -16.23 9.31
CA THR A 439 2.71 -17.60 9.83
C THR A 439 2.41 -17.58 11.32
N ALA A 440 3.12 -16.78 12.11
CA ALA A 440 2.88 -16.69 13.55
C ALA A 440 1.46 -16.21 13.88
N LEU A 441 0.93 -15.25 13.10
CA LEU A 441 -0.45 -14.78 13.25
C LEU A 441 -1.48 -15.84 12.90
N ASN A 442 -1.29 -16.54 11.80
CA ASN A 442 -2.23 -17.55 11.34
C ASN A 442 -2.20 -18.81 12.24
N LEU A 443 -1.04 -19.19 12.78
CA LEU A 443 -0.96 -20.27 13.78
C LEU A 443 -1.74 -19.92 15.04
N ARG A 444 -1.72 -18.67 15.50
CA ARG A 444 -2.55 -18.23 16.63
C ARG A 444 -4.05 -18.33 16.34
N ARG A 445 -4.44 -18.23 15.06
CA ARG A 445 -5.83 -18.39 14.61
C ARG A 445 -6.18 -19.83 14.25
N GLY A 446 -5.25 -20.77 14.40
CA GLY A 446 -5.45 -22.16 14.00
C GLY A 446 -5.50 -22.39 12.48
N LEU A 447 -4.98 -21.45 11.69
CA LEU A 447 -4.98 -21.52 10.23
C LEU A 447 -3.60 -21.96 9.73
N ALA A 448 -3.58 -22.89 8.77
CA ALA A 448 -2.39 -23.18 7.97
C ALA A 448 -2.31 -22.21 6.80
N LEU A 449 -1.12 -21.65 6.57
CA LEU A 449 -0.86 -20.74 5.45
C LEU A 449 0.04 -21.42 4.44
N PRO A 450 -0.42 -21.77 3.24
CA PRO A 450 0.45 -22.17 2.15
C PRO A 450 1.24 -20.95 1.68
N VAL A 451 2.54 -21.13 1.47
CA VAL A 451 3.44 -20.07 1.01
C VAL A 451 4.08 -20.52 -0.30
N LEU A 452 3.91 -19.73 -1.35
CA LEU A 452 4.64 -19.86 -2.59
C LEU A 452 5.54 -18.64 -2.76
N VAL A 453 6.82 -18.90 -2.97
CA VAL A 453 7.82 -17.83 -3.20
C VAL A 453 8.18 -17.85 -4.68
N HIS A 454 7.94 -16.73 -5.36
CA HIS A 454 8.30 -16.54 -6.75
C HIS A 454 9.32 -15.40 -6.88
N PHE A 455 10.45 -15.69 -7.51
CA PHE A 455 11.47 -14.71 -7.83
C PHE A 455 11.54 -14.47 -9.33
N THR A 456 11.56 -13.19 -9.71
CA THR A 456 11.89 -12.79 -11.07
C THR A 456 13.30 -12.22 -11.07
N TYR A 457 14.16 -12.68 -11.98
CA TYR A 457 15.53 -12.22 -12.10
C TYR A 457 15.92 -12.03 -13.56
N SER A 458 16.91 -11.18 -13.83
CA SER A 458 17.46 -11.01 -15.17
C SER A 458 18.54 -12.05 -15.45
N SER A 459 18.37 -12.82 -16.53
CA SER A 459 19.42 -13.74 -17.02
C SER A 459 20.63 -13.01 -17.60
N ARG A 460 20.51 -11.72 -17.91
CA ARG A 460 21.59 -10.90 -18.47
C ARG A 460 22.54 -10.35 -17.41
N VAL A 461 22.01 -10.16 -16.21
CA VAL A 461 22.79 -9.69 -15.05
C VAL A 461 22.54 -10.68 -13.93
N PRO A 462 23.50 -11.60 -13.65
CA PRO A 462 23.35 -12.59 -12.59
C PRO A 462 23.02 -11.94 -11.25
N GLY A 463 21.96 -12.42 -10.58
CA GLY A 463 21.50 -11.89 -9.30
C GLY A 463 20.70 -10.60 -9.37
N ALA A 464 20.57 -9.95 -10.53
CA ALA A 464 19.74 -8.78 -10.68
C ALA A 464 18.28 -9.17 -10.98
N ARG A 465 17.38 -8.38 -10.45
CA ARG A 465 15.94 -8.52 -10.64
C ARG A 465 15.49 -7.91 -11.98
N GLN A 466 14.52 -8.51 -12.63
CA GLN A 466 13.77 -7.90 -13.74
C GLN A 466 12.53 -7.19 -13.21
#